data_eb4cdd7e98bd9f92d3c9a6537b842a25
#
_entry.id   eb4cdd7e98bd9f92d3c9a6537b842a25
#
_cell.length_a   1.000
_cell.length_b   1.000
_cell.length_c   1.000
_cell.angle_alpha   90.00
_cell.angle_beta   90.00
_cell.angle_gamma   90.00
#
_symmetry.space_group_name_H-M   'P 1'
#
loop_
_entity.id
_entity.type
_entity.pdbx_description
1 polymer ?
#
loop_
_entity_poly.entity_id
_entity_poly.type
_entity_poly.pdbx_seq_one_letter_code
_entity_poly.pdbx_strand_id
1 'polypeptide(L)'
;IVGTIGKRKIIDRLIAEKKIDVSSVRGKWESFLIQTVDNYLVVAGSDKRGTIYGVYDISEKIGVSPWYYWADVPIKKNNNIYVKSGKYIQDSPKVKYRGIFINDEHPSFASWGREKFGGVNSKLYVHIFELLLRLKANYLWPAMWANAFNEDDPMSPVLADEYGIVMGTSHHEPMMRAHKEYTKRRKEIGPWDYINNKENIDKFFREGLERNKHFDNIITIGTVSYTHLRAHE
;
A
#
# COMPACT_ATOMS: atom_id res chain seq x y z
N ILE A 1 -2.12 -16.88 17.73
CA ILE A 1 -0.77 -17.00 17.14
C ILE A 1 -0.83 -16.43 15.73
N VAL A 2 0.02 -15.45 15.40
CA VAL A 2 0.05 -14.82 14.07
C VAL A 2 1.47 -14.85 13.53
N GLY A 3 1.62 -15.14 12.24
CA GLY A 3 2.93 -15.04 11.60
C GLY A 3 2.98 -15.43 10.13
N THR A 4 4.09 -15.06 9.50
CA THR A 4 4.38 -15.41 8.11
C THR A 4 5.16 -16.71 8.06
N ILE A 5 4.78 -17.60 7.14
CA ILE A 5 5.42 -18.91 6.89
C ILE A 5 6.89 -18.67 6.50
N GLY A 6 7.82 -19.40 7.16
CA GLY A 6 9.26 -19.26 6.93
C GLY A 6 9.91 -18.01 7.53
N LYS A 7 9.12 -17.17 8.26
CA LYS A 7 9.62 -15.96 8.94
C LYS A 7 9.37 -15.96 10.45
N ARG A 8 8.44 -16.78 10.94
CA ARG A 8 8.05 -16.83 12.33
C ARG A 8 8.22 -18.23 12.90
N LYS A 9 9.21 -18.43 13.78
CA LYS A 9 9.57 -19.74 14.38
C LYS A 9 8.38 -20.54 14.92
N ILE A 10 7.42 -19.87 15.57
CA ILE A 10 6.25 -20.56 16.12
C ILE A 10 5.36 -21.16 15.01
N ILE A 11 5.19 -20.48 13.87
CA ILE A 11 4.46 -20.98 12.72
C ILE A 11 5.20 -22.19 12.13
N ASP A 12 6.51 -22.06 11.93
CA ASP A 12 7.32 -23.12 11.33
C ASP A 12 7.36 -24.38 12.23
N ARG A 13 7.34 -24.21 13.56
CA ARG A 13 7.19 -25.33 14.52
C ARG A 13 5.84 -26.02 14.38
N LEU A 14 4.72 -25.27 14.32
CA LEU A 14 3.37 -25.86 14.14
C LEU A 14 3.28 -26.64 12.83
N ILE A 15 3.96 -26.21 11.78
CA ILE A 15 4.04 -26.92 10.50
C ILE A 15 4.85 -28.22 10.67
N ALA A 16 6.02 -28.17 11.30
CA ALA A 16 6.87 -29.33 11.53
C ALA A 16 6.19 -30.40 12.40
N GLU A 17 5.43 -29.97 13.41
CA GLU A 17 4.61 -30.81 14.27
C GLU A 17 3.33 -31.31 13.59
N LYS A 18 3.10 -30.99 12.31
CA LYS A 18 1.88 -31.33 11.54
C LYS A 18 0.57 -30.86 12.17
N LYS A 19 0.62 -29.83 13.02
CA LYS A 19 -0.58 -29.21 13.65
C LYS A 19 -1.31 -28.28 12.69
N ILE A 20 -0.60 -27.71 11.72
CA ILE A 20 -1.20 -26.95 10.60
C ILE A 20 -0.62 -27.47 9.28
N ASP A 21 -1.47 -27.53 8.27
CA ASP A 21 -1.06 -27.83 6.89
C ASP A 21 -1.22 -26.57 6.05
N VAL A 22 -0.08 -26.04 5.59
CA VAL A 22 0.02 -24.81 4.80
C VAL A 22 0.28 -25.06 3.31
N SER A 23 0.18 -26.30 2.85
CA SER A 23 0.43 -26.69 1.44
C SER A 23 -0.35 -25.85 0.43
N SER A 24 -1.59 -25.51 0.77
CA SER A 24 -2.50 -24.72 -0.07
C SER A 24 -2.15 -23.22 -0.15
N VAL A 25 -1.32 -22.69 0.74
CA VAL A 25 -0.97 -21.26 0.81
C VAL A 25 0.52 -21.00 0.65
N ARG A 26 1.39 -21.95 0.96
CA ARG A 26 2.85 -21.81 0.86
C ARG A 26 3.29 -21.48 -0.57
N GLY A 27 4.14 -20.48 -0.72
CA GLY A 27 4.66 -20.04 -2.02
C GLY A 27 3.67 -19.24 -2.89
N LYS A 28 2.45 -19.05 -2.40
CA LYS A 28 1.46 -18.17 -3.03
C LYS A 28 1.65 -16.74 -2.53
N TRP A 29 1.22 -15.76 -3.29
CA TRP A 29 1.22 -14.37 -2.88
C TRP A 29 -0.10 -13.99 -2.21
N GLU A 30 -0.01 -13.23 -1.12
CA GLU A 30 -1.15 -12.64 -0.40
C GLU A 30 -2.24 -13.65 0.04
N SER A 31 -1.83 -14.90 0.27
CA SER A 31 -2.69 -15.99 0.72
C SER A 31 -2.53 -16.21 2.22
N PHE A 32 -3.55 -16.71 2.89
CA PHE A 32 -3.47 -17.02 4.31
C PHE A 32 -4.36 -18.18 4.74
N LEU A 33 -3.97 -18.80 5.85
CA LEU A 33 -4.69 -19.80 6.59
C LEU A 33 -5.10 -19.25 7.95
N ILE A 34 -6.35 -19.43 8.34
CA ILE A 34 -6.82 -19.28 9.72
C ILE A 34 -7.30 -20.64 10.20
N GLN A 35 -6.75 -21.13 11.31
CA GLN A 35 -7.08 -22.45 11.84
C GLN A 35 -7.08 -22.46 13.37
N THR A 36 -8.03 -23.18 13.96
CA THR A 36 -7.98 -23.49 15.39
C THR A 36 -7.07 -24.70 15.62
N VAL A 37 -6.14 -24.57 16.56
CA VAL A 37 -5.18 -25.60 16.95
C VAL A 37 -5.14 -25.65 18.47
N ASP A 38 -5.52 -26.75 19.07
CA ASP A 38 -5.70 -26.85 20.51
C ASP A 38 -6.61 -25.69 21.03
N ASN A 39 -6.11 -24.86 21.94
CA ASN A 39 -6.82 -23.68 22.46
C ASN A 39 -6.40 -22.36 21.78
N TYR A 40 -5.76 -22.41 20.61
CA TYR A 40 -5.25 -21.24 19.90
C TYR A 40 -5.94 -21.03 18.56
N LEU A 41 -6.15 -19.76 18.22
CA LEU A 41 -6.41 -19.34 16.84
C LEU A 41 -5.07 -19.01 16.18
N VAL A 42 -4.79 -19.67 15.06
CA VAL A 42 -3.54 -19.49 14.30
C VAL A 42 -3.85 -18.79 12.99
N VAL A 43 -3.12 -17.72 12.70
CA VAL A 43 -3.10 -17.03 11.40
C VAL A 43 -1.72 -17.25 10.78
N ALA A 44 -1.66 -17.93 9.66
CA ALA A 44 -0.43 -18.18 8.92
C ALA A 44 -0.55 -17.59 7.51
N GLY A 45 0.19 -16.50 7.25
CA GLY A 45 0.25 -15.88 5.92
C GLY A 45 1.36 -16.45 5.06
N SER A 46 1.16 -16.52 3.76
CA SER A 46 2.18 -16.92 2.79
C SER A 46 3.30 -15.89 2.68
N ASP A 47 2.97 -14.62 2.88
CA ASP A 47 3.86 -13.46 2.87
C ASP A 47 3.40 -12.39 3.89
N LYS A 48 4.04 -11.22 3.89
CA LYS A 48 3.70 -10.07 4.76
C LYS A 48 2.22 -9.71 4.61
N ARG A 49 1.75 -9.47 3.38
CA ARG A 49 0.37 -9.04 3.11
C ARG A 49 -0.64 -10.13 3.42
N GLY A 50 -0.36 -11.38 3.09
CA GLY A 50 -1.22 -12.52 3.47
C GLY A 50 -1.42 -12.60 4.99
N THR A 51 -0.36 -12.37 5.78
CA THR A 51 -0.45 -12.33 7.24
C THR A 51 -1.34 -11.17 7.71
N ILE A 52 -1.16 -9.98 7.17
CA ILE A 52 -1.94 -8.78 7.49
C ILE A 52 -3.42 -9.00 7.12
N TYR A 53 -3.70 -9.52 5.93
CA TYR A 53 -5.06 -9.80 5.49
C TYR A 53 -5.77 -10.83 6.38
N GLY A 54 -5.05 -11.85 6.85
CA GLY A 54 -5.59 -12.81 7.80
C GLY A 54 -6.01 -12.17 9.12
N VAL A 55 -5.23 -11.20 9.63
CA VAL A 55 -5.57 -10.44 10.83
C VAL A 55 -6.78 -9.54 10.60
N TYR A 56 -6.83 -8.83 9.48
CA TYR A 56 -7.97 -7.97 9.15
C TYR A 56 -9.24 -8.76 8.81
N ASP A 57 -9.12 -9.97 8.27
CA ASP A 57 -10.25 -10.87 8.05
C ASP A 57 -10.93 -11.25 9.39
N ILE A 58 -10.13 -11.53 10.43
CA ILE A 58 -10.66 -11.74 11.78
C ILE A 58 -11.29 -10.45 12.29
N SER A 59 -10.62 -9.31 12.16
CA SER A 59 -11.12 -8.02 12.61
C SER A 59 -12.51 -7.70 12.03
N GLU A 60 -12.70 -7.94 10.74
CA GLU A 60 -13.99 -7.75 10.08
C GLU A 60 -15.06 -8.72 10.61
N LYS A 61 -14.72 -10.01 10.75
CA LYS A 61 -15.64 -11.03 11.23
C LYS A 61 -16.11 -10.82 12.67
N ILE A 62 -15.32 -10.19 13.50
CA ILE A 62 -15.71 -9.81 14.87
C ILE A 62 -16.44 -8.46 14.97
N GLY A 63 -16.71 -7.79 13.82
CA GLY A 63 -17.58 -6.63 13.75
C GLY A 63 -16.89 -5.29 13.56
N VAL A 64 -15.60 -5.27 13.18
CA VAL A 64 -14.89 -4.03 12.82
C VAL A 64 -14.93 -3.86 11.30
N SER A 65 -15.83 -3.01 10.80
CA SER A 65 -15.94 -2.69 9.38
C SER A 65 -14.62 -2.08 8.86
N PRO A 66 -14.20 -2.39 7.61
CA PRO A 66 -13.12 -1.65 6.95
C PRO A 66 -13.36 -0.13 6.93
N TRP A 67 -14.62 0.30 6.92
CA TRP A 67 -15.06 1.70 6.83
C TRP A 67 -15.28 2.38 8.18
N TYR A 68 -14.87 1.75 9.31
CA TYR A 68 -15.13 2.28 10.64
C TYR A 68 -14.60 3.71 10.84
N TYR A 69 -13.45 4.02 10.23
CA TYR A 69 -12.81 5.32 10.32
C TYR A 69 -13.30 6.32 9.26
N TRP A 70 -13.45 5.84 8.00
CA TRP A 70 -13.72 6.72 6.85
C TRP A 70 -15.20 7.04 6.64
N ALA A 71 -16.09 6.19 7.10
CA ALA A 71 -17.53 6.33 6.93
C ALA A 71 -18.29 6.20 8.26
N ASP A 72 -17.60 6.39 9.38
CA ASP A 72 -18.17 6.36 10.75
C ASP A 72 -19.02 5.13 11.05
N VAL A 73 -18.70 3.98 10.44
CA VAL A 73 -19.43 2.73 10.66
C VAL A 73 -19.21 2.25 12.09
N PRO A 74 -20.28 2.13 12.90
CA PRO A 74 -20.14 1.76 14.29
C PRO A 74 -19.50 0.38 14.48
N ILE A 75 -18.56 0.27 15.42
CA ILE A 75 -17.99 -1.01 15.81
C ILE A 75 -19.00 -1.72 16.71
N LYS A 76 -19.40 -2.94 16.34
CA LYS A 76 -20.26 -3.79 17.17
C LYS A 76 -19.48 -4.32 18.36
N LYS A 77 -19.83 -3.85 19.55
CA LYS A 77 -19.24 -4.33 20.81
C LYS A 77 -19.91 -5.64 21.21
N ASN A 78 -19.12 -6.68 21.39
CA ASN A 78 -19.56 -7.97 21.91
C ASN A 78 -18.78 -8.30 23.20
N ASN A 79 -19.48 -8.73 24.24
CA ASN A 79 -18.83 -9.13 25.50
C ASN A 79 -18.06 -10.45 25.34
N ASN A 80 -18.49 -11.30 24.43
CA ASN A 80 -17.87 -12.58 24.14
C ASN A 80 -17.70 -12.76 22.63
N ILE A 81 -16.56 -13.31 22.23
CA ILE A 81 -16.27 -13.65 20.85
C ILE A 81 -16.04 -15.17 20.80
N TYR A 82 -16.81 -15.85 19.97
CA TYR A 82 -16.72 -17.29 19.78
C TYR A 82 -16.13 -17.60 18.42
N VAL A 83 -15.14 -18.49 18.40
CA VAL A 83 -14.51 -18.96 17.17
C VAL A 83 -14.91 -20.42 16.98
N LYS A 84 -15.55 -20.73 15.85
CA LYS A 84 -15.86 -22.12 15.48
C LYS A 84 -14.56 -22.85 15.13
N SER A 85 -14.38 -24.03 15.69
CA SER A 85 -13.25 -24.89 15.34
C SER A 85 -13.25 -25.23 13.84
N GLY A 86 -12.08 -25.17 13.22
CA GLY A 86 -11.94 -25.50 11.80
C GLY A 86 -10.75 -24.83 11.14
N LYS A 87 -10.72 -24.99 9.81
CA LYS A 87 -9.69 -24.47 8.92
C LYS A 87 -10.35 -23.59 7.86
N TYR A 88 -9.86 -22.37 7.70
CA TYR A 88 -10.26 -21.43 6.67
C TYR A 88 -9.03 -21.00 5.86
N ILE A 89 -9.17 -21.02 4.54
CA ILE A 89 -8.10 -20.65 3.61
C ILE A 89 -8.62 -19.57 2.68
N GLN A 90 -7.83 -18.50 2.57
CA GLN A 90 -7.98 -17.49 1.53
C GLN A 90 -6.86 -17.68 0.49
N ASP A 91 -7.25 -18.01 -0.72
CA ASP A 91 -6.30 -18.12 -1.83
C ASP A 91 -5.83 -16.76 -2.34
N SER A 92 -4.79 -16.75 -3.17
CA SER A 92 -4.28 -15.54 -3.82
C SER A 92 -5.38 -14.81 -4.60
N PRO A 93 -5.43 -13.48 -4.53
CA PRO A 93 -6.30 -12.70 -5.39
C PRO A 93 -5.95 -12.90 -6.87
N LYS A 94 -6.95 -12.90 -7.75
CA LYS A 94 -6.73 -13.07 -9.20
C LYS A 94 -6.02 -11.87 -9.83
N VAL A 95 -6.19 -10.68 -9.27
CA VAL A 95 -5.53 -9.45 -9.71
C VAL A 95 -4.44 -9.09 -8.72
N LYS A 96 -3.20 -8.96 -9.18
CA LYS A 96 -2.03 -8.76 -8.31
C LYS A 96 -2.05 -7.41 -7.61
N TYR A 97 -2.32 -6.32 -8.34
CA TYR A 97 -2.32 -4.97 -7.79
C TYR A 97 -3.75 -4.43 -7.74
N ARG A 98 -4.17 -4.03 -6.55
CA ARG A 98 -5.53 -3.56 -6.27
C ARG A 98 -5.42 -2.34 -5.37
N GLY A 99 -5.98 -1.22 -5.78
CA GLY A 99 -5.79 0.01 -5.02
C GLY A 99 -6.67 1.15 -5.49
N ILE A 100 -6.31 2.33 -5.05
CA ILE A 100 -6.99 3.58 -5.37
C ILE A 100 -6.01 4.62 -5.88
N PHE A 101 -6.54 5.64 -6.53
CA PHE A 101 -5.85 6.85 -6.90
C PHE A 101 -6.52 8.03 -6.15
N ILE A 102 -5.72 8.83 -5.45
CA ILE A 102 -6.17 10.07 -4.85
C ILE A 102 -6.04 11.16 -5.91
N ASN A 103 -7.12 11.44 -6.64
CA ASN A 103 -7.11 12.32 -7.79
C ASN A 103 -7.65 13.73 -7.49
N ASP A 104 -8.67 13.83 -6.66
CA ASP A 104 -9.30 15.11 -6.30
C ASP A 104 -8.92 15.50 -4.87
N GLU A 105 -7.69 15.96 -4.72
CA GLU A 105 -7.16 16.33 -3.42
C GLU A 105 -7.49 17.77 -2.99
N HIS A 106 -7.85 18.66 -3.91
CA HIS A 106 -8.20 20.06 -3.61
C HIS A 106 -9.63 20.42 -4.05
N PRO A 107 -10.35 21.22 -3.23
CA PRO A 107 -9.96 21.71 -1.90
C PRO A 107 -10.25 20.74 -0.77
N SER A 108 -11.11 19.72 -0.98
CA SER A 108 -11.74 18.91 0.07
C SER A 108 -10.73 18.04 0.84
N PHE A 109 -10.03 17.14 0.16
CA PHE A 109 -9.09 16.22 0.81
C PHE A 109 -7.91 16.94 1.47
N ALA A 110 -7.31 17.91 0.77
CA ALA A 110 -6.17 18.65 1.29
C ALA A 110 -6.54 19.55 2.48
N SER A 111 -7.73 20.17 2.46
CA SER A 111 -8.21 20.99 3.57
C SER A 111 -8.53 20.13 4.80
N TRP A 112 -9.19 19.00 4.60
CA TRP A 112 -9.43 18.03 5.65
C TRP A 112 -8.13 17.46 6.24
N GLY A 113 -7.17 17.09 5.38
CA GLY A 113 -5.86 16.62 5.82
C GLY A 113 -5.09 17.66 6.62
N ARG A 114 -5.16 18.93 6.23
CA ARG A 114 -4.55 20.04 6.97
C ARG A 114 -5.19 20.22 8.34
N GLU A 115 -6.51 20.18 8.42
CA GLU A 115 -7.24 20.32 9.69
C GLU A 115 -6.94 19.18 10.66
N LYS A 116 -6.96 17.93 10.19
CA LYS A 116 -6.84 16.74 11.05
C LYS A 116 -5.41 16.32 11.34
N PHE A 117 -4.49 16.50 10.39
CA PHE A 117 -3.12 15.95 10.43
C PHE A 117 -2.02 17.00 10.21
N GLY A 118 -2.40 18.26 9.97
CA GLY A 118 -1.45 19.33 9.63
C GLY A 118 -0.99 19.31 8.17
N GLY A 119 -1.53 18.42 7.33
CA GLY A 119 -1.21 18.30 5.92
C GLY A 119 -1.49 16.92 5.34
N VAL A 120 -1.16 16.72 4.07
CA VAL A 120 -1.18 15.40 3.41
C VAL A 120 0.19 14.75 3.64
N ASN A 121 0.33 14.03 4.73
CA ASN A 121 1.58 13.49 5.25
C ASN A 121 1.42 12.04 5.74
N SER A 122 2.46 11.47 6.32
CA SER A 122 2.48 10.09 6.80
C SER A 122 1.39 9.79 7.82
N LYS A 123 1.04 10.75 8.71
CA LYS A 123 -0.03 10.58 9.70
C LYS A 123 -1.39 10.36 9.05
N LEU A 124 -1.64 10.99 7.91
CA LEU A 124 -2.83 10.79 7.11
C LEU A 124 -2.74 9.48 6.31
N TYR A 125 -1.59 9.24 5.66
CA TYR A 125 -1.43 8.07 4.80
C TYR A 125 -1.58 6.73 5.53
N VAL A 126 -1.20 6.62 6.81
CA VAL A 126 -1.41 5.38 7.58
C VAL A 126 -2.87 4.96 7.64
N HIS A 127 -3.81 5.91 7.70
CA HIS A 127 -5.24 5.60 7.67
C HIS A 127 -5.70 5.10 6.30
N ILE A 128 -5.09 5.62 5.21
CA ILE A 128 -5.35 5.13 3.85
C ILE A 128 -4.76 3.73 3.67
N PHE A 129 -3.53 3.50 4.14
CA PHE A 129 -2.89 2.19 4.08
C PHE A 129 -3.69 1.15 4.85
N GLU A 130 -4.17 1.49 6.04
CA GLU A 130 -5.04 0.63 6.83
C GLU A 130 -6.33 0.28 6.08
N LEU A 131 -7.01 1.26 5.49
CA LEU A 131 -8.23 1.02 4.69
C LEU A 131 -7.95 0.05 3.54
N LEU A 132 -6.90 0.30 2.77
CA LEU A 132 -6.51 -0.57 1.66
C LEU A 132 -6.29 -2.00 2.13
N LEU A 133 -5.52 -2.20 3.20
CA LEU A 133 -5.24 -3.53 3.74
C LEU A 133 -6.48 -4.23 4.30
N ARG A 134 -7.39 -3.50 4.95
CA ARG A 134 -8.69 -4.03 5.40
C ARG A 134 -9.56 -4.48 4.23
N LEU A 135 -9.48 -3.79 3.10
CA LEU A 135 -10.16 -4.15 1.84
C LEU A 135 -9.37 -5.19 1.01
N LYS A 136 -8.27 -5.73 1.54
CA LYS A 136 -7.36 -6.66 0.85
C LYS A 136 -6.79 -6.07 -0.44
N ALA A 137 -6.58 -4.75 -0.45
CA ALA A 137 -5.87 -4.00 -1.48
C ALA A 137 -4.41 -3.79 -1.06
N ASN A 138 -3.55 -3.44 -2.02
CA ASN A 138 -2.10 -3.36 -1.81
C ASN A 138 -1.43 -2.23 -2.58
N TYR A 139 -2.18 -1.35 -3.25
CA TYR A 139 -1.62 -0.38 -4.19
C TYR A 139 -2.20 1.01 -4.00
N LEU A 140 -1.34 2.05 -4.10
CA LEU A 140 -1.76 3.43 -3.98
C LEU A 140 -1.05 4.33 -4.99
N TRP A 141 -1.83 5.17 -5.70
CA TRP A 141 -1.35 6.43 -6.27
C TRP A 141 -1.67 7.55 -5.28
N PRO A 142 -0.64 8.20 -4.69
CA PRO A 142 -0.85 9.22 -3.68
C PRO A 142 -1.36 10.52 -4.29
N ALA A 143 -1.73 11.47 -3.44
CA ALA A 143 -2.07 12.83 -3.83
C ALA A 143 -0.91 13.48 -4.59
N MET A 144 -1.21 14.10 -5.75
CA MET A 144 -0.19 14.63 -6.67
C MET A 144 -0.22 16.16 -6.81
N TRP A 145 -1.40 16.76 -6.85
CA TRP A 145 -1.52 18.22 -7.02
C TRP A 145 -1.00 18.94 -5.78
N ALA A 146 -0.01 19.80 -5.96
CA ALA A 146 0.67 20.52 -4.88
C ALA A 146 1.26 19.62 -3.77
N ASN A 147 1.36 18.32 -3.98
CA ASN A 147 1.92 17.34 -3.04
C ASN A 147 3.12 16.61 -3.67
N ALA A 148 4.05 16.16 -2.84
CA ALA A 148 5.18 15.33 -3.23
C ALA A 148 5.38 14.24 -2.18
N PHE A 149 4.76 13.09 -2.38
CA PHE A 149 4.70 11.98 -1.43
C PHE A 149 6.06 11.63 -0.79
N ASN A 150 7.11 11.60 -1.60
CA ASN A 150 8.44 11.22 -1.16
C ASN A 150 9.26 12.36 -0.53
N GLU A 151 8.86 13.63 -0.75
CA GLU A 151 9.64 14.81 -0.28
C GLU A 151 8.95 15.59 0.83
N ASP A 152 7.61 15.67 0.80
CA ASP A 152 6.88 16.46 1.80
C ASP A 152 6.96 15.84 3.19
N ASP A 153 7.02 14.50 3.26
CA ASP A 153 7.25 13.77 4.49
C ASP A 153 8.01 12.46 4.20
N PRO A 154 9.32 12.41 4.50
CA PRO A 154 10.16 11.25 4.27
C PRO A 154 9.70 9.95 4.95
N MET A 155 8.83 10.06 5.97
CA MET A 155 8.24 8.89 6.62
C MET A 155 7.14 8.23 5.78
N SER A 156 6.54 8.95 4.84
CA SER A 156 5.47 8.40 4.00
C SER A 156 5.89 7.15 3.21
N PRO A 157 6.99 7.13 2.44
CA PRO A 157 7.43 5.93 1.74
C PRO A 157 7.91 4.81 2.68
N VAL A 158 8.51 5.15 3.83
CA VAL A 158 8.93 4.16 4.84
C VAL A 158 7.72 3.43 5.40
N LEU A 159 6.69 4.16 5.80
CA LEU A 159 5.46 3.57 6.33
C LEU A 159 4.67 2.80 5.25
N ALA A 160 4.67 3.27 4.00
CA ALA A 160 4.08 2.50 2.90
C ALA A 160 4.74 1.10 2.81
N ASP A 161 6.06 1.03 2.85
CA ASP A 161 6.79 -0.24 2.84
C ASP A 161 6.50 -1.08 4.09
N GLU A 162 6.52 -0.49 5.29
CA GLU A 162 6.19 -1.20 6.54
C GLU A 162 4.78 -1.80 6.50
N TYR A 163 3.81 -1.07 6.00
CA TYR A 163 2.43 -1.55 5.79
C TYR A 163 2.31 -2.55 4.63
N GLY A 164 3.31 -2.63 3.77
CA GLY A 164 3.29 -3.51 2.59
C GLY A 164 2.47 -2.95 1.44
N ILE A 165 2.35 -1.63 1.34
CA ILE A 165 1.69 -0.95 0.24
C ILE A 165 2.68 -0.70 -0.89
N VAL A 166 2.32 -1.15 -2.09
CA VAL A 166 3.03 -0.85 -3.32
C VAL A 166 2.66 0.56 -3.77
N MET A 167 3.65 1.41 -3.91
CA MET A 167 3.41 2.79 -4.34
C MET A 167 3.58 2.93 -5.85
N GLY A 168 2.69 3.70 -6.45
CA GLY A 168 2.83 4.15 -7.83
C GLY A 168 2.75 5.66 -7.91
N THR A 169 2.79 6.19 -9.12
CA THR A 169 2.55 7.61 -9.40
C THR A 169 1.59 7.74 -10.57
N SER A 170 0.92 8.89 -10.66
CA SER A 170 0.03 9.17 -11.78
C SER A 170 0.81 9.28 -13.10
N HIS A 171 0.07 9.31 -14.21
CA HIS A 171 0.64 9.44 -15.55
C HIS A 171 1.40 10.76 -15.77
N HIS A 172 1.21 11.78 -14.93
CA HIS A 172 1.95 13.04 -14.96
C HIS A 172 3.24 13.03 -14.13
N GLU A 173 3.55 11.95 -13.44
CA GLU A 173 4.63 11.85 -12.48
C GLU A 173 5.56 10.66 -12.78
N PRO A 174 6.31 10.70 -13.88
CA PRO A 174 7.19 9.59 -14.26
C PRO A 174 8.39 9.46 -13.30
N MET A 175 8.96 8.26 -13.26
CA MET A 175 10.19 7.93 -12.52
C MET A 175 10.13 8.27 -11.03
N MET A 176 8.95 8.09 -10.41
CA MET A 176 8.70 8.39 -8.99
C MET A 176 8.96 9.87 -8.61
N ARG A 177 8.78 10.78 -9.57
CA ARG A 177 8.94 12.22 -9.37
C ARG A 177 7.60 12.94 -9.40
N ALA A 178 7.29 13.64 -8.31
CA ALA A 178 6.11 14.51 -8.26
C ALA A 178 6.34 15.79 -9.07
N HIS A 179 5.29 16.29 -9.72
CA HIS A 179 5.30 17.57 -10.43
C HIS A 179 5.77 18.73 -9.54
N LYS A 180 5.39 18.72 -8.27
CA LYS A 180 5.84 19.69 -7.25
C LYS A 180 7.37 19.71 -7.10
N GLU A 181 8.03 18.57 -7.18
CA GLU A 181 9.48 18.46 -7.07
C GLU A 181 10.18 19.19 -8.21
N TYR A 182 9.69 19.03 -9.45
CA TYR A 182 10.19 19.77 -10.58
C TYR A 182 9.92 21.28 -10.43
N THR A 183 8.71 21.66 -10.04
CA THR A 183 8.33 23.07 -9.88
C THR A 183 9.25 23.79 -8.89
N LYS A 184 9.54 23.17 -7.76
CA LYS A 184 10.48 23.72 -6.76
C LYS A 184 11.90 23.89 -7.29
N ARG A 185 12.36 23.00 -8.15
CA ARG A 185 13.73 22.93 -8.68
C ARG A 185 13.85 23.38 -10.14
N ARG A 186 12.82 24.02 -10.70
CA ARG A 186 12.79 24.43 -12.11
C ARG A 186 13.98 25.27 -12.53
N LYS A 187 14.47 26.15 -11.65
CA LYS A 187 15.66 27.01 -11.93
C LYS A 187 16.95 26.19 -12.01
N GLU A 188 17.05 25.13 -11.26
CA GLU A 188 18.21 24.22 -11.24
C GLU A 188 18.15 23.22 -12.40
N ILE A 189 16.98 22.59 -12.60
CA ILE A 189 16.77 21.56 -13.62
C ILE A 189 16.71 22.17 -15.03
N GLY A 190 16.17 23.37 -15.18
CA GLY A 190 15.95 24.01 -16.46
C GLY A 190 14.59 23.65 -17.07
N PRO A 191 14.39 23.92 -18.37
CA PRO A 191 13.12 23.69 -19.06
C PRO A 191 12.76 22.20 -19.11
N TRP A 192 11.44 21.92 -19.06
CA TRP A 192 10.90 20.57 -19.26
C TRP A 192 10.86 20.27 -20.77
N ASP A 193 12.04 20.13 -21.34
CA ASP A 193 12.27 19.87 -22.75
C ASP A 193 13.38 18.82 -22.89
N TYR A 194 12.96 17.59 -23.14
CA TYR A 194 13.90 16.47 -23.17
C TYR A 194 14.90 16.52 -24.32
N ILE A 195 14.55 17.20 -25.41
CA ILE A 195 15.46 17.33 -26.57
C ILE A 195 16.63 18.25 -26.21
N ASN A 196 16.33 19.39 -25.59
CA ASN A 196 17.33 20.44 -25.31
C ASN A 196 17.91 20.39 -23.89
N ASN A 197 17.32 19.57 -22.98
CA ASN A 197 17.71 19.50 -21.57
C ASN A 197 17.79 18.07 -21.04
N LYS A 198 18.19 17.14 -21.91
CA LYS A 198 18.19 15.70 -21.60
C LYS A 198 18.98 15.35 -20.34
N GLU A 199 20.19 15.85 -20.19
CA GLU A 199 21.10 15.47 -19.09
C GLU A 199 20.53 15.82 -17.70
N ASN A 200 19.96 17.03 -17.54
CA ASN A 200 19.38 17.44 -16.27
C ASN A 200 18.08 16.67 -15.97
N ILE A 201 17.26 16.39 -16.99
CA ILE A 201 16.04 15.61 -16.83
C ILE A 201 16.38 14.16 -16.49
N ASP A 202 17.35 13.55 -17.16
CA ASP A 202 17.83 12.19 -16.84
C ASP A 202 18.37 12.11 -15.41
N LYS A 203 19.14 13.11 -14.99
CA LYS A 203 19.64 13.21 -13.61
C LYS A 203 18.48 13.29 -12.61
N PHE A 204 17.52 14.18 -12.87
CA PHE A 204 16.32 14.32 -12.04
C PHE A 204 15.54 13.00 -11.90
N PHE A 205 15.34 12.30 -13.00
CA PHE A 205 14.64 11.00 -12.99
C PHE A 205 15.46 9.92 -12.26
N ARG A 206 16.76 9.84 -12.53
CA ARG A 206 17.65 8.88 -11.86
C ARG A 206 17.62 9.02 -10.35
N GLU A 207 17.69 10.24 -9.83
CA GLU A 207 17.60 10.52 -8.40
C GLU A 207 16.26 10.05 -7.80
N GLY A 208 15.16 10.19 -8.55
CA GLY A 208 13.83 9.67 -8.13
C GLY A 208 13.82 8.16 -7.99
N LEU A 209 14.39 7.46 -8.97
CA LEU A 209 14.50 6.00 -8.94
C LEU A 209 15.44 5.51 -7.83
N GLU A 210 16.61 6.12 -7.68
CA GLU A 210 17.59 5.76 -6.64
C GLU A 210 17.00 5.93 -5.23
N ARG A 211 16.26 7.01 -4.98
CA ARG A 211 15.57 7.24 -3.71
C ARG A 211 14.58 6.12 -3.38
N ASN A 212 13.92 5.58 -4.38
CA ASN A 212 12.82 4.64 -4.21
C ASN A 212 13.20 3.16 -4.46
N LYS A 213 14.45 2.85 -4.82
CA LYS A 213 14.89 1.51 -5.22
C LYS A 213 14.72 0.40 -4.18
N HIS A 214 14.61 0.76 -2.90
CA HIS A 214 14.48 -0.18 -1.80
C HIS A 214 13.01 -0.46 -1.40
N PHE A 215 12.07 0.28 -1.99
CA PHE A 215 10.65 0.14 -1.72
C PHE A 215 9.93 -0.64 -2.84
N ASP A 216 8.82 -1.26 -2.51
CA ASP A 216 7.97 -1.96 -3.49
C ASP A 216 7.15 -0.93 -4.29
N ASN A 217 7.50 -0.74 -5.57
CA ASN A 217 6.93 0.31 -6.41
C ASN A 217 6.53 -0.20 -7.79
N ILE A 218 5.54 0.44 -8.39
CA ILE A 218 5.26 0.40 -9.84
C ILE A 218 5.64 1.75 -10.42
N ILE A 219 6.61 1.74 -11.33
CA ILE A 219 7.18 2.96 -11.87
C ILE A 219 6.44 3.37 -13.13
N THR A 220 5.88 4.57 -13.13
CA THR A 220 5.35 5.21 -14.33
C THR A 220 6.52 5.67 -15.18
N ILE A 221 6.56 5.23 -16.45
CA ILE A 221 7.68 5.53 -17.38
C ILE A 221 7.36 6.62 -18.40
N GLY A 222 6.12 7.09 -18.47
CA GLY A 222 5.71 8.14 -19.39
C GLY A 222 4.29 8.62 -19.16
N THR A 223 3.93 9.71 -19.81
CA THR A 223 2.59 10.30 -19.74
C THR A 223 1.80 9.99 -21.00
N VAL A 224 0.56 9.54 -20.86
CA VAL A 224 -0.33 9.22 -21.99
C VAL A 224 -0.80 10.51 -22.69
N SER A 225 -1.03 11.58 -21.93
CA SER A 225 -1.62 12.83 -22.45
C SER A 225 -0.75 13.55 -23.47
N TYR A 226 0.57 13.51 -23.34
CA TYR A 226 1.49 14.21 -24.24
C TYR A 226 1.95 13.37 -25.42
N THR A 227 1.89 12.07 -25.34
CA THR A 227 2.20 11.18 -26.47
C THR A 227 1.10 11.21 -27.53
N HIS A 228 -0.16 11.43 -27.15
CA HIS A 228 -1.25 11.55 -28.11
C HIS A 228 -1.28 12.90 -28.84
N LEU A 229 -0.87 13.99 -28.18
CA LEU A 229 -0.82 15.31 -28.81
C LEU A 229 0.28 15.43 -29.86
N ARG A 230 1.39 14.71 -29.72
CA ARG A 230 2.50 14.72 -30.69
C ARG A 230 2.36 13.69 -31.83
N ALA A 231 1.46 12.74 -31.71
CA ALA A 231 1.18 11.80 -32.80
C ALA A 231 0.24 12.40 -33.87
N HIS A 232 -0.26 13.63 -33.65
CA HIS A 232 -1.17 14.35 -34.56
C HIS A 232 -0.59 15.68 -35.06
N GLU A 233 0.63 16.06 -34.66
CA GLU A 233 1.43 17.14 -35.25
C GLU A 233 2.55 16.56 -36.14
#